data_2710a9984babc94326c9516fa1ff62d5
#
_entry.id   2710a9984babc94326c9516fa1ff62d5
#
_cell.length_a   1.000
_cell.length_b   1.000
_cell.length_c   1.000
_cell.angle_alpha   90.00
_cell.angle_beta   90.00
_cell.angle_gamma   90.00
#
_symmetry.space_group_name_H-M   'P 1'
#
loop_
_entity.id
_entity.type
_entity.pdbx_description
1 polymer ?
#
loop_
_entity_poly.entity_id
_entity_poly.type
_entity_poly.pdbx_seq_one_letter_code
_entity_poly.pdbx_strand_id
1 'polypeptide(L)'
;MIRYILTAILIIFIFIPTVQAQESFESTACVSGSANAIHMSKDMMLTSFDLKGMVRSDSNSEFLNNVSEWCVGLFSNVGGKISQRGFCKYTYLNGDINLIEWDGEANGGNINFIYGTGKWEGIKGKGTWNMIQRAKPASQDTMQSCRKLMGTFELPK
;
A
#
# COMPACT_ATOMS: atom_id res chain seq x y z
N MET A 1 -55.44 14.21 48.92
CA MET A 1 -54.92 13.11 48.12
C MET A 1 -54.25 13.71 46.88
N ILE A 2 -52.91 13.83 46.93
CA ILE A 2 -52.10 14.40 45.84
C ILE A 2 -51.59 13.23 44.97
N ARG A 3 -52.05 13.17 43.72
CA ARG A 3 -51.56 12.17 42.73
C ARG A 3 -50.26 12.68 42.14
N TYR A 4 -49.15 12.01 42.44
CA TYR A 4 -47.87 12.22 41.78
C TYR A 4 -47.89 11.49 40.41
N ILE A 5 -47.90 12.25 39.31
CA ILE A 5 -47.69 11.73 37.97
C ILE A 5 -46.17 11.68 37.78
N LEU A 6 -45.59 10.48 37.84
CA LEU A 6 -44.21 10.23 37.45
C LEU A 6 -44.13 10.18 35.93
N THR A 7 -43.61 11.23 35.33
CA THR A 7 -43.30 11.25 33.89
C THR A 7 -41.91 10.59 33.70
N ALA A 8 -41.89 9.34 33.27
CA ALA A 8 -40.65 8.65 32.90
C ALA A 8 -40.18 9.20 31.56
N ILE A 9 -39.13 10.00 31.55
CA ILE A 9 -38.44 10.43 30.31
C ILE A 9 -37.58 9.28 29.84
N LEU A 10 -38.04 8.57 28.81
CA LEU A 10 -37.30 7.53 28.13
C LEU A 10 -36.24 8.19 27.23
N ILE A 11 -35.00 8.27 27.69
CA ILE A 11 -33.88 8.77 26.88
C ILE A 11 -33.48 7.65 25.90
N ILE A 12 -33.96 7.78 24.67
CA ILE A 12 -33.55 6.91 23.57
C ILE A 12 -32.16 7.36 23.12
N PHE A 13 -31.11 6.64 23.54
CA PHE A 13 -29.78 6.78 23.01
C PHE A 13 -29.81 6.27 21.54
N ILE A 14 -29.94 7.18 20.59
CA ILE A 14 -29.74 6.86 19.18
C ILE A 14 -28.24 6.63 18.98
N PHE A 15 -27.83 5.36 18.92
CA PHE A 15 -26.51 4.98 18.44
C PHE A 15 -26.47 5.29 16.94
N ILE A 16 -25.99 6.47 16.57
CA ILE A 16 -25.67 6.78 15.20
C ILE A 16 -24.35 6.05 14.89
N PRO A 17 -24.34 5.02 14.04
CA PRO A 17 -23.08 4.41 13.63
C PRO A 17 -22.27 5.50 12.92
N THR A 18 -21.14 5.86 13.52
CA THR A 18 -20.22 6.79 12.87
C THR A 18 -19.62 6.10 11.69
N VAL A 19 -20.12 6.41 10.50
CA VAL A 19 -19.52 5.97 9.23
C VAL A 19 -18.12 6.58 9.18
N GLN A 20 -17.11 5.73 9.21
CA GLN A 20 -15.72 6.15 9.03
C GLN A 20 -15.56 6.59 7.57
N ALA A 21 -15.05 7.81 7.36
CA ALA A 21 -14.82 8.30 6.02
C ALA A 21 -13.66 7.52 5.39
N GLN A 22 -13.97 6.80 4.33
CA GLN A 22 -12.96 6.16 3.49
C GLN A 22 -12.36 7.22 2.57
N GLU A 23 -11.03 7.37 2.62
CA GLU A 23 -10.29 8.30 1.77
C GLU A 23 -9.71 7.55 0.55
N SER A 24 -9.72 8.18 -0.61
CA SER A 24 -9.07 7.64 -1.82
C SER A 24 -7.68 8.21 -1.97
N PHE A 25 -6.79 7.44 -2.58
CA PHE A 25 -5.46 7.88 -2.95
C PHE A 25 -5.09 7.47 -4.37
N GLU A 26 -4.25 8.28 -4.97
CA GLU A 26 -3.60 8.04 -6.25
C GLU A 26 -2.18 8.60 -6.16
N SER A 27 -1.18 7.76 -6.45
CA SER A 27 0.23 8.12 -6.30
C SER A 27 1.09 7.43 -7.35
N THR A 28 2.19 8.04 -7.68
CA THR A 28 3.22 7.48 -8.55
C THR A 28 4.44 7.12 -7.72
N ALA A 29 4.87 5.86 -7.79
CA ALA A 29 6.06 5.32 -7.14
C ALA A 29 7.11 4.96 -8.18
N CYS A 30 8.33 5.50 -8.01
CA CYS A 30 9.47 5.14 -8.86
C CYS A 30 10.58 4.58 -7.99
N VAL A 31 11.06 3.39 -8.34
CA VAL A 31 12.03 2.62 -7.56
C VAL A 31 13.17 2.13 -8.43
N SER A 32 14.31 1.92 -7.81
CA SER A 32 15.47 1.23 -8.36
C SER A 32 16.17 0.40 -7.29
N GLY A 33 16.91 -0.61 -7.69
CA GLY A 33 17.67 -1.43 -6.74
C GLY A 33 18.15 -2.73 -7.33
N SER A 34 18.55 -3.66 -6.48
CA SER A 34 19.06 -4.96 -6.86
C SER A 34 17.96 -5.95 -7.22
N ALA A 35 18.25 -6.81 -8.18
CA ALA A 35 17.40 -7.92 -8.59
C ALA A 35 18.29 -9.15 -8.83
N ASN A 36 18.31 -10.05 -7.85
CA ASN A 36 19.22 -11.19 -7.85
C ASN A 36 18.47 -12.46 -8.26
N ALA A 37 18.89 -13.08 -9.34
CA ALA A 37 18.34 -14.37 -9.75
C ALA A 37 18.75 -15.45 -8.74
N ILE A 38 17.74 -16.08 -8.12
CA ILE A 38 17.93 -17.24 -7.25
C ILE A 38 18.04 -18.51 -8.10
N HIS A 39 17.26 -18.57 -9.17
CA HIS A 39 17.30 -19.65 -10.17
C HIS A 39 16.95 -19.09 -11.54
N MET A 40 17.68 -19.53 -12.55
CA MET A 40 17.42 -19.18 -13.95
C MET A 40 17.66 -20.38 -14.85
N SER A 41 16.65 -20.73 -15.61
CA SER A 41 16.70 -21.76 -16.65
C SER A 41 15.87 -21.28 -17.84
N LYS A 42 15.79 -22.12 -18.89
CA LYS A 42 14.99 -21.81 -20.08
C LYS A 42 13.52 -21.52 -19.78
N ASP A 43 12.93 -22.26 -18.81
CA ASP A 43 11.50 -22.24 -18.55
C ASP A 43 11.15 -21.70 -17.15
N MET A 44 12.16 -21.33 -16.36
CA MET A 44 11.96 -20.86 -14.99
C MET A 44 12.95 -19.75 -14.62
N MET A 45 12.42 -18.68 -14.08
CA MET A 45 13.21 -17.62 -13.44
C MET A 45 12.61 -17.31 -12.08
N LEU A 46 13.45 -17.39 -11.05
CA LEU A 46 13.13 -16.97 -9.68
C LEU A 46 14.11 -15.88 -9.27
N THR A 47 13.59 -14.73 -8.85
CA THR A 47 14.40 -13.55 -8.53
C THR A 47 13.94 -12.95 -7.22
N SER A 48 14.89 -12.65 -6.33
CA SER A 48 14.65 -11.75 -5.20
C SER A 48 15.02 -10.33 -5.58
N PHE A 49 14.36 -9.35 -4.97
CA PHE A 49 14.72 -7.94 -5.19
C PHE A 49 14.63 -7.12 -3.90
N ASP A 50 15.45 -6.07 -3.87
CA ASP A 50 15.48 -5.02 -2.87
C ASP A 50 15.50 -3.68 -3.62
N LEU A 51 14.40 -2.94 -3.51
CA LEU A 51 14.16 -1.72 -4.28
C LEU A 51 13.92 -0.55 -3.33
N LYS A 52 14.51 0.59 -3.66
CA LYS A 52 14.32 1.84 -2.93
C LYS A 52 13.93 2.94 -3.90
N GLY A 53 13.15 3.88 -3.42
CA GLY A 53 12.70 4.98 -4.24
C GLY A 53 11.84 5.98 -3.49
N MET A 54 11.04 6.67 -4.26
CA MET A 54 10.15 7.71 -3.76
C MET A 54 8.75 7.52 -4.32
N VAL A 55 7.77 7.92 -3.51
CA VAL A 55 6.37 8.01 -3.91
C VAL A 55 5.93 9.44 -3.82
N ARG A 56 5.18 9.87 -4.83
CA ARG A 56 4.54 11.17 -4.89
C ARG A 56 3.05 11.00 -5.15
N SER A 57 2.24 11.70 -4.37
CA SER A 57 0.80 11.78 -4.63
C SER A 57 0.54 12.52 -5.95
N ASP A 58 -0.38 12.01 -6.74
CA ASP A 58 -0.86 12.65 -7.97
C ASP A 58 -2.08 13.54 -7.72
N SER A 59 -2.53 13.57 -6.47
CA SER A 59 -3.54 14.48 -5.93
C SER A 59 -2.89 15.40 -4.89
N ASN A 60 -3.65 16.33 -4.35
CA ASN A 60 -3.18 17.19 -3.24
C ASN A 60 -3.26 16.47 -1.87
N SER A 61 -3.36 15.14 -1.84
CA SER A 61 -3.39 14.35 -0.61
C SER A 61 -2.00 14.35 0.05
N GLU A 62 -1.98 14.43 1.37
CA GLU A 62 -0.76 14.20 2.15
C GLU A 62 -0.37 12.70 2.16
N PHE A 63 -1.35 11.81 1.96
CA PHE A 63 -1.13 10.39 1.96
C PHE A 63 -0.27 9.95 0.76
N LEU A 64 0.79 9.18 1.04
CA LEU A 64 1.79 8.75 0.06
C LEU A 64 2.36 9.90 -0.79
N ASN A 65 2.57 11.07 -0.18
CA ASN A 65 3.17 12.22 -0.84
C ASN A 65 4.56 12.53 -0.28
N ASN A 66 5.56 12.57 -1.18
CA ASN A 66 6.96 12.82 -0.85
C ASN A 66 7.50 11.86 0.23
N VAL A 67 7.14 10.58 0.14
CA VAL A 67 7.60 9.52 1.05
C VAL A 67 8.71 8.71 0.41
N SER A 68 9.66 8.27 1.24
CA SER A 68 10.64 7.26 0.82
C SER A 68 9.98 5.89 0.80
N GLU A 69 10.34 5.09 -0.18
CA GLU A 69 9.85 3.72 -0.34
C GLU A 69 11.01 2.74 -0.30
N TRP A 70 10.80 1.65 0.43
CA TRP A 70 11.67 0.49 0.42
C TRP A 70 10.84 -0.77 0.28
N CYS A 71 11.05 -1.52 -0.80
CA CYS A 71 10.35 -2.76 -1.11
C CYS A 71 11.30 -3.93 -1.19
N VAL A 72 10.88 -5.06 -0.64
CA VAL A 72 11.53 -6.36 -0.80
C VAL A 72 10.51 -7.38 -1.29
N GLY A 73 10.95 -8.30 -2.14
CA GLY A 73 10.01 -9.28 -2.67
C GLY A 73 10.65 -10.34 -3.55
N LEU A 74 9.76 -11.16 -4.08
CA LEU A 74 10.09 -12.25 -5.00
C LEU A 74 9.30 -12.08 -6.30
N PHE A 75 9.97 -12.41 -7.39
CA PHE A 75 9.40 -12.51 -8.71
C PHE A 75 9.63 -13.93 -9.22
N SER A 76 8.65 -14.53 -9.86
CA SER A 76 8.77 -15.80 -10.54
C SER A 76 8.17 -15.73 -11.94
N ASN A 77 8.83 -16.40 -12.88
CA ASN A 77 8.28 -16.71 -14.18
C ASN A 77 8.47 -18.22 -14.41
N VAL A 78 7.39 -18.97 -14.42
CA VAL A 78 7.39 -20.42 -14.60
C VAL A 78 6.53 -20.74 -15.81
N GLY A 79 7.13 -21.22 -16.88
CA GLY A 79 6.42 -21.54 -18.11
C GLY A 79 5.66 -20.34 -18.73
N GLY A 80 6.18 -19.13 -18.57
CA GLY A 80 5.55 -17.90 -19.05
C GLY A 80 4.53 -17.29 -18.06
N LYS A 81 4.19 -17.98 -16.97
CA LYS A 81 3.31 -17.46 -15.91
C LYS A 81 4.11 -16.65 -14.91
N ILE A 82 3.82 -15.36 -14.86
CA ILE A 82 4.47 -14.42 -13.93
C ILE A 82 3.66 -14.30 -12.65
N SER A 83 4.35 -14.37 -11.51
CA SER A 83 3.82 -14.06 -10.21
C SER A 83 4.86 -13.27 -9.41
N GLN A 84 4.40 -12.30 -8.63
CA GLN A 84 5.27 -11.51 -7.78
C GLN A 84 4.54 -11.14 -6.49
N ARG A 85 5.31 -11.00 -5.39
CA ARG A 85 4.79 -10.62 -4.08
C ARG A 85 5.89 -10.04 -3.21
N GLY A 86 5.50 -9.24 -2.24
CA GLY A 86 6.44 -8.66 -1.30
C GLY A 86 5.82 -7.68 -0.33
N PHE A 87 6.69 -6.92 0.30
CA PHE A 87 6.34 -5.89 1.25
C PHE A 87 7.02 -4.58 0.88
N CYS A 88 6.36 -3.46 1.13
CA CYS A 88 6.96 -2.15 1.04
C CYS A 88 6.75 -1.37 2.33
N LYS A 89 7.80 -0.67 2.75
CA LYS A 89 7.76 0.33 3.80
C LYS A 89 7.78 1.72 3.17
N TYR A 90 6.81 2.54 3.53
CA TYR A 90 6.80 3.97 3.26
C TYR A 90 7.23 4.72 4.50
N THR A 91 8.16 5.67 4.36
CA THR A 91 8.63 6.51 5.46
C THR A 91 8.36 7.96 5.12
N TYR A 92 7.59 8.61 5.97
CA TYR A 92 7.23 10.03 5.87
C TYR A 92 8.34 10.92 6.43
N LEU A 93 8.30 12.21 6.09
CA LEU A 93 9.31 13.18 6.53
C LEU A 93 9.36 13.35 8.06
N ASN A 94 8.26 13.14 8.76
CA ASN A 94 8.18 13.18 10.23
C ASN A 94 8.64 11.88 10.92
N GLY A 95 9.03 10.86 10.14
CA GLY A 95 9.44 9.55 10.63
C GLY A 95 8.33 8.52 10.80
N ASP A 96 7.07 8.89 10.61
CA ASP A 96 5.96 7.92 10.56
C ASP A 96 6.16 6.93 9.43
N ILE A 97 5.60 5.74 9.58
CA ILE A 97 5.70 4.70 8.54
C ILE A 97 4.34 4.08 8.22
N ASN A 98 4.24 3.57 6.99
CA ASN A 98 3.23 2.62 6.58
C ASN A 98 3.91 1.37 6.03
N LEU A 99 3.33 0.20 6.32
CA LEU A 99 3.70 -1.06 5.69
C LEU A 99 2.54 -1.57 4.85
N ILE A 100 2.86 -2.04 3.67
CA ILE A 100 1.94 -2.77 2.81
C ILE A 100 2.49 -4.16 2.51
N GLU A 101 1.60 -5.10 2.31
CA GLU A 101 1.85 -6.29 1.50
C GLU A 101 1.28 -6.06 0.10
N TRP A 102 1.87 -6.70 -0.88
CA TRP A 102 1.40 -6.65 -2.25
C TRP A 102 1.67 -7.96 -2.96
N ASP A 103 0.81 -8.27 -3.92
CA ASP A 103 0.94 -9.37 -4.84
C ASP A 103 0.58 -8.92 -6.27
N GLY A 104 0.82 -9.77 -7.25
CA GLY A 104 0.37 -9.50 -8.60
C GLY A 104 1.06 -10.33 -9.67
N GLU A 105 0.76 -9.94 -10.89
CA GLU A 105 1.31 -10.49 -12.11
C GLU A 105 2.26 -9.47 -12.78
N ALA A 106 2.56 -9.67 -14.08
CA ALA A 106 3.55 -8.88 -14.80
C ALA A 106 3.34 -7.36 -14.70
N ASN A 107 2.11 -6.88 -14.83
CA ASN A 107 1.85 -5.46 -15.04
C ASN A 107 0.99 -4.81 -13.96
N GLY A 108 0.55 -5.57 -12.96
CA GLY A 108 -0.28 -5.03 -11.88
C GLY A 108 -0.69 -6.09 -10.87
N GLY A 109 -1.31 -5.63 -9.79
CA GLY A 109 -1.76 -6.48 -8.71
C GLY A 109 -2.41 -5.69 -7.59
N ASN A 110 -2.48 -6.30 -6.41
CA ASN A 110 -3.15 -5.78 -5.24
C ASN A 110 -2.16 -5.24 -4.23
N ILE A 111 -2.62 -4.33 -3.39
CA ILE A 111 -1.94 -3.85 -2.19
C ILE A 111 -2.91 -3.86 -1.01
N ASN A 112 -2.39 -4.22 0.18
CA ASN A 112 -3.12 -4.12 1.43
C ASN A 112 -2.24 -3.39 2.46
N PHE A 113 -2.81 -2.40 3.17
CA PHE A 113 -2.14 -1.77 4.30
C PHE A 113 -2.23 -2.69 5.50
N ILE A 114 -1.07 -3.03 6.08
CA ILE A 114 -0.97 -4.00 7.18
C ILE A 114 -0.50 -3.38 8.49
N TYR A 115 0.11 -2.19 8.44
CA TYR A 115 0.62 -1.51 9.62
C TYR A 115 0.88 -0.02 9.35
N GLY A 116 0.76 0.81 10.39
CA GLY A 116 1.15 2.22 10.36
C GLY A 116 1.54 2.72 11.75
N THR A 117 2.30 3.81 11.81
CA THR A 117 2.67 4.51 13.04
C THR A 117 2.26 5.97 13.01
N GLY A 118 2.23 6.61 14.19
CA GLY A 118 1.92 8.02 14.33
C GLY A 118 0.56 8.37 13.73
N LYS A 119 0.52 9.30 12.79
CA LYS A 119 -0.71 9.69 12.10
C LYS A 119 -1.43 8.52 11.40
N TRP A 120 -0.68 7.48 11.05
CA TRP A 120 -1.17 6.33 10.28
C TRP A 120 -1.42 5.10 11.15
N GLU A 121 -1.37 5.24 12.48
CA GLU A 121 -1.61 4.13 13.40
C GLU A 121 -3.01 3.54 13.19
N GLY A 122 -3.05 2.21 13.05
CA GLY A 122 -4.30 1.48 12.81
C GLY A 122 -4.88 1.62 11.41
N ILE A 123 -4.13 2.19 10.45
CA ILE A 123 -4.56 2.28 9.05
C ILE A 123 -5.05 0.94 8.52
N LYS A 124 -6.17 0.98 7.83
CA LYS A 124 -6.70 -0.13 7.04
C LYS A 124 -6.96 0.36 5.63
N GLY A 125 -6.80 -0.49 4.66
CA GLY A 125 -7.05 -0.09 3.28
C GLY A 125 -6.50 -1.09 2.30
N LYS A 126 -6.94 -0.91 1.07
CA LYS A 126 -6.54 -1.75 -0.06
C LYS A 126 -6.50 -0.93 -1.34
N GLY A 127 -5.79 -1.44 -2.30
CA GLY A 127 -5.72 -0.81 -3.60
C GLY A 127 -5.10 -1.74 -4.63
N THR A 128 -4.67 -1.12 -5.71
CA THR A 128 -3.98 -1.78 -6.81
C THR A 128 -2.70 -1.04 -7.15
N TRP A 129 -1.77 -1.76 -7.71
CA TRP A 129 -0.63 -1.17 -8.38
C TRP A 129 -0.64 -1.55 -9.86
N ASN A 130 -0.23 -0.63 -10.72
CA ASN A 130 -0.12 -0.86 -12.17
C ASN A 130 1.23 -0.33 -12.66
N MET A 131 1.93 -1.15 -13.43
CA MET A 131 3.20 -0.77 -14.03
C MET A 131 2.97 0.33 -15.08
N ILE A 132 3.64 1.48 -14.89
CA ILE A 132 3.63 2.57 -15.86
C ILE A 132 4.81 2.44 -16.82
N GLN A 133 5.99 2.19 -16.25
CA GLN A 133 7.23 2.21 -17.01
C GLN A 133 8.26 1.25 -16.42
N ARG A 134 8.97 0.56 -17.28
CA ARG A 134 10.23 -0.13 -16.97
C ARG A 134 11.34 0.51 -17.78
N ALA A 135 12.45 0.79 -17.12
CA ALA A 135 13.63 1.25 -17.81
C ALA A 135 14.62 0.09 -18.00
N LYS A 136 15.51 0.23 -18.97
CA LYS A 136 16.63 -0.69 -19.11
C LYS A 136 17.48 -0.58 -17.83
N PRO A 137 17.91 -1.72 -17.22
CA PRO A 137 18.77 -1.70 -16.06
C PRO A 137 20.02 -0.84 -16.28
N ALA A 138 20.37 -0.02 -15.29
CA ALA A 138 21.56 0.84 -15.35
C ALA A 138 22.86 0.04 -15.21
N SER A 139 22.80 -1.11 -14.54
CA SER A 139 23.89 -2.10 -14.43
C SER A 139 23.31 -3.50 -14.32
N GLN A 140 24.19 -4.51 -14.46
CA GLN A 140 23.81 -5.89 -14.24
C GLN A 140 23.20 -6.07 -12.85
N ASP A 141 22.26 -7.01 -12.71
CA ASP A 141 21.58 -7.37 -11.47
C ASP A 141 20.83 -6.20 -10.80
N THR A 142 20.44 -5.20 -11.59
CA THR A 142 19.58 -4.10 -11.13
C THR A 142 18.28 -4.04 -11.91
N MET A 143 17.28 -3.39 -11.31
CA MET A 143 16.04 -3.04 -11.99
C MET A 143 15.57 -1.64 -11.58
N GLN A 144 14.80 -1.03 -12.46
CA GLN A 144 14.16 0.25 -12.18
C GLN A 144 12.82 0.35 -12.89
N SER A 145 11.85 0.88 -12.21
CA SER A 145 10.48 1.00 -12.74
C SER A 145 9.68 2.07 -12.02
N CYS A 146 8.65 2.57 -12.70
CA CYS A 146 7.61 3.38 -12.08
C CYS A 146 6.27 2.66 -12.14
N ARG A 147 5.47 2.81 -11.10
CA ARG A 147 4.13 2.24 -10.99
C ARG A 147 3.14 3.24 -10.43
N LYS A 148 1.89 3.11 -10.83
CA LYS A 148 0.75 3.82 -10.29
C LYS A 148 0.19 3.02 -9.13
N LEU A 149 -0.08 3.69 -8.02
CA LEU A 149 -0.75 3.15 -6.84
C LEU A 149 -2.10 3.84 -6.70
N MET A 150 -3.18 3.08 -6.57
CA MET A 150 -4.53 3.62 -6.42
C MET A 150 -5.32 2.78 -5.43
N GLY A 151 -6.16 3.42 -4.64
CA GLY A 151 -6.99 2.68 -3.69
C GLY A 151 -7.68 3.57 -2.69
N THR A 152 -8.05 2.95 -1.59
CA THR A 152 -8.71 3.62 -0.47
C THR A 152 -8.13 3.18 0.85
N PHE A 153 -8.19 4.06 1.83
CA PHE A 153 -7.81 3.77 3.22
C PHE A 153 -8.76 4.42 4.20
N GLU A 154 -8.71 3.96 5.43
CA GLU A 154 -9.40 4.51 6.58
C GLU A 154 -8.48 4.49 7.81
N LEU A 155 -8.64 5.47 8.68
CA LEU A 155 -7.94 5.55 9.96
C LEU A 155 -8.93 5.34 11.10
N PRO A 156 -8.55 4.64 12.18
CA PRO A 156 -9.39 4.55 13.38
C PRO A 156 -9.63 5.95 13.96
N LYS A 157 -10.78 6.09 14.63
CA LYS A 157 -11.11 7.31 15.37
C LYS A 157 -10.44 7.33 16.73
#